data_6a26163700067d9b3247089f720b450a
#
_entry.id   6a26163700067d9b3247089f720b450a
#
_cell.length_a   1.000
_cell.length_b   1.000
_cell.length_c   1.000
_cell.angle_alpha   90.00
_cell.angle_beta   90.00
_cell.angle_gamma   90.00
#
_symmetry.space_group_name_H-M   'P 1'
#
loop_
_entity.id
_entity.type
_entity.pdbx_description
1 polymer ?
#
loop_
_entity_poly.entity_id
_entity_poly.type
_entity_poly.pdbx_seq_one_letter_code
_entity_poly.pdbx_strand_id
1 'polypeptide(L)'
;MSQRSILITGGAGFIGSHAAALFLREGWKVGILDDFNNFYDPAIKRRNVASLPGGAEVFEGDICDHEAVARAFAPGWDVVLHLAARAGVRPSIEQPGLYARTNVLGTVNVLDAAVRGGTKKFLFASSSSVYGATEEVPFREAAALRRTYSPYAATKVAGEQLCSTYAHLHGLPVVVLRFFTVYGPGQRPDLAIHKFTRAIDEGRPIAQYGDGTSRRDYTYVDDIVQGVRGAVDYTRSNYDVFNLGESETTSLVELIGAIEQAVGRKAVIERLPDQPGDMPATWADISKARLLLGYQPRTKIAEGIPKFVEWFRSATA
;
A
#
# COMPACT_ATOMS: atom_id res chain seq x y z
N MET A 1 7.66 -31.39 2.57
CA MET A 1 7.01 -30.39 1.69
C MET A 1 8.07 -29.36 1.34
N SER A 2 8.14 -28.90 0.09
CA SER A 2 9.05 -27.79 -0.27
C SER A 2 8.65 -26.51 0.49
N GLN A 3 9.65 -25.72 0.88
CA GLN A 3 9.44 -24.42 1.52
C GLN A 3 8.62 -23.51 0.58
N ARG A 4 7.55 -22.90 1.08
CA ARG A 4 6.77 -21.92 0.29
C ARG A 4 7.62 -20.68 0.01
N SER A 5 7.41 -20.06 -1.14
CA SER A 5 8.20 -18.90 -1.59
C SER A 5 7.32 -17.75 -2.08
N ILE A 6 7.80 -16.52 -1.82
CA ILE A 6 7.10 -15.29 -2.24
C ILE A 6 8.10 -14.26 -2.75
N LEU A 7 7.81 -13.66 -3.91
CA LEU A 7 8.47 -12.46 -4.39
C LEU A 7 7.61 -11.23 -4.08
N ILE A 8 8.19 -10.23 -3.45
CA ILE A 8 7.53 -8.97 -3.12
C ILE A 8 8.19 -7.85 -3.93
N THR A 9 7.54 -7.38 -4.98
CA THR A 9 8.02 -6.19 -5.70
C THR A 9 7.65 -4.94 -4.90
N GLY A 10 8.55 -3.97 -4.80
CA GLY A 10 8.41 -2.86 -3.86
C GLY A 10 8.59 -3.29 -2.39
N GLY A 11 9.27 -4.42 -2.17
CA GLY A 11 9.42 -5.05 -0.87
C GLY A 11 10.27 -4.27 0.13
N ALA A 12 11.13 -3.35 -0.34
CA ALA A 12 11.90 -2.44 0.53
C ALA A 12 11.06 -1.24 1.03
N GLY A 13 9.88 -1.02 0.45
CA GLY A 13 8.96 0.04 0.85
C GLY A 13 8.24 -0.24 2.18
N PHE A 14 7.38 0.69 2.58
CA PHE A 14 6.63 0.65 3.84
C PHE A 14 5.83 -0.66 4.01
N ILE A 15 4.80 -0.89 3.21
CA ILE A 15 3.94 -2.09 3.33
C ILE A 15 4.73 -3.35 2.99
N GLY A 16 5.61 -3.26 1.99
CA GLY A 16 6.40 -4.39 1.50
C GLY A 16 7.33 -4.98 2.55
N SER A 17 8.00 -4.15 3.34
CA SER A 17 8.90 -4.62 4.40
C SER A 17 8.15 -5.29 5.55
N HIS A 18 6.96 -4.81 5.92
CA HIS A 18 6.10 -5.48 6.91
C HIS A 18 5.60 -6.83 6.41
N ALA A 19 5.19 -6.91 5.13
CA ALA A 19 4.81 -8.19 4.53
C ALA A 19 6.00 -9.15 4.46
N ALA A 20 7.18 -8.69 4.04
CA ALA A 20 8.40 -9.50 4.03
C ALA A 20 8.73 -10.05 5.42
N ALA A 21 8.67 -9.19 6.45
CA ALA A 21 8.92 -9.60 7.82
C ALA A 21 7.91 -10.66 8.32
N LEU A 22 6.62 -10.56 7.94
CA LEU A 22 5.62 -11.57 8.27
C LEU A 22 5.98 -12.93 7.65
N PHE A 23 6.20 -12.96 6.32
CA PHE A 23 6.47 -14.22 5.62
C PHE A 23 7.79 -14.87 6.04
N LEU A 24 8.83 -14.07 6.35
CA LEU A 24 10.07 -14.58 6.93
C LEU A 24 9.84 -15.24 8.29
N ARG A 25 9.04 -14.62 9.19
CA ARG A 25 8.67 -15.21 10.49
C ARG A 25 7.86 -16.49 10.34
N GLU A 26 7.07 -16.62 9.28
CA GLU A 26 6.35 -17.87 8.93
C GLU A 26 7.23 -18.93 8.24
N GLY A 27 8.52 -18.67 8.08
CA GLY A 27 9.47 -19.62 7.49
C GLY A 27 9.42 -19.72 5.96
N TRP A 28 8.89 -18.70 5.27
CA TRP A 28 8.89 -18.68 3.80
C TRP A 28 10.25 -18.24 3.26
N LYS A 29 10.58 -18.71 2.05
CA LYS A 29 11.60 -18.05 1.24
C LYS A 29 11.03 -16.74 0.70
N VAL A 30 11.69 -15.61 0.97
CA VAL A 30 11.24 -14.27 0.57
C VAL A 30 12.25 -13.65 -0.38
N GLY A 31 11.78 -13.23 -1.56
CA GLY A 31 12.50 -12.35 -2.48
C GLY A 31 11.92 -10.94 -2.46
N ILE A 32 12.77 -9.95 -2.65
CA ILE A 32 12.41 -8.53 -2.77
C ILE A 32 12.96 -8.00 -4.08
N LEU A 33 12.11 -7.41 -4.93
CA LEU A 33 12.53 -6.60 -6.07
C LEU A 33 12.15 -5.14 -5.79
N ASP A 34 13.15 -4.25 -5.71
CA ASP A 34 12.94 -2.81 -5.47
C ASP A 34 14.02 -2.01 -6.22
N ASP A 35 13.66 -0.86 -6.75
CA ASP A 35 14.59 0.02 -7.48
C ASP A 35 15.32 1.00 -6.56
N PHE A 36 15.00 1.01 -5.27
CA PHE A 36 15.53 1.94 -4.27
C PHE A 36 15.55 3.40 -4.75
N ASN A 37 14.54 3.79 -5.57
CA ASN A 37 14.47 5.12 -6.15
C ASN A 37 14.41 6.24 -5.10
N ASN A 38 14.72 7.45 -5.55
CA ASN A 38 14.79 8.65 -4.73
C ASN A 38 13.46 9.40 -4.56
N PHE A 39 12.32 8.75 -4.72
CA PHE A 39 11.01 9.37 -4.43
C PHE A 39 10.94 9.88 -2.97
N TYR A 40 11.59 9.16 -2.08
CA TYR A 40 12.00 9.59 -0.74
C TYR A 40 13.39 9.00 -0.47
N ASP A 41 14.04 9.40 0.62
CA ASP A 41 15.41 8.98 0.94
C ASP A 41 15.57 7.44 0.84
N PRO A 42 16.37 6.93 -0.09
CA PRO A 42 16.61 5.50 -0.26
C PRO A 42 17.19 4.81 0.98
N ALA A 43 17.85 5.55 1.87
CA ALA A 43 18.38 5.02 3.11
C ALA A 43 17.27 4.43 4.00
N ILE A 44 16.05 4.96 3.93
CA ILE A 44 14.88 4.41 4.64
C ILE A 44 14.57 3.00 4.14
N LYS A 45 14.52 2.80 2.81
CA LYS A 45 14.28 1.50 2.19
C LYS A 45 15.40 0.49 2.57
N ARG A 46 16.66 0.93 2.55
CA ARG A 46 17.79 0.07 2.93
C ARG A 46 17.72 -0.35 4.40
N ARG A 47 17.34 0.56 5.30
CA ARG A 47 17.10 0.24 6.72
C ARG A 47 15.94 -0.76 6.89
N ASN A 48 14.84 -0.60 6.15
CA ASN A 48 13.72 -1.54 6.18
C ASN A 48 14.18 -2.96 5.84
N VAL A 49 14.99 -3.11 4.79
CA VAL A 49 15.53 -4.42 4.39
C VAL A 49 16.53 -4.97 5.43
N ALA A 50 17.42 -4.11 5.94
CA ALA A 50 18.42 -4.52 6.94
C ALA A 50 17.80 -4.98 8.27
N SER A 51 16.57 -4.50 8.59
CA SER A 51 15.86 -4.87 9.82
C SER A 51 15.00 -6.14 9.68
N LEU A 52 14.99 -6.80 8.51
CA LEU A 52 14.18 -8.00 8.29
C LEU A 52 14.70 -9.19 9.11
N PRO A 53 13.81 -9.97 9.72
CA PRO A 53 14.21 -11.16 10.46
C PRO A 53 14.64 -12.28 9.50
N GLY A 54 15.89 -12.74 9.59
CA GLY A 54 16.38 -13.91 8.84
C GLY A 54 16.85 -13.65 7.40
N GLY A 55 16.75 -12.41 6.93
CA GLY A 55 17.23 -12.02 5.58
C GLY A 55 16.30 -12.45 4.43
N ALA A 56 16.14 -11.56 3.46
CA ALA A 56 15.45 -11.82 2.20
C ALA A 56 16.46 -11.80 1.05
N GLU A 57 16.17 -12.49 -0.05
CA GLU A 57 16.94 -12.38 -1.28
C GLU A 57 16.57 -11.06 -1.99
N VAL A 58 17.51 -10.13 -2.08
CA VAL A 58 17.23 -8.76 -2.60
C VAL A 58 17.74 -8.62 -4.01
N PHE A 59 16.84 -8.25 -4.91
CA PHE A 59 17.10 -7.91 -6.30
C PHE A 59 16.91 -6.40 -6.47
N GLU A 60 17.99 -5.67 -6.64
CA GLU A 60 17.92 -4.23 -6.96
C GLU A 60 17.63 -4.05 -8.45
N GLY A 61 16.50 -3.38 -8.77
CA GLY A 61 16.10 -3.16 -10.15
C GLY A 61 14.72 -2.56 -10.34
N ASP A 62 14.52 -1.91 -11.48
CA ASP A 62 13.24 -1.31 -11.91
C ASP A 62 12.36 -2.41 -12.54
N ILE A 63 11.08 -2.46 -12.18
CA ILE A 63 10.09 -3.34 -12.83
C ILE A 63 9.86 -3.00 -14.31
N CYS A 64 10.29 -1.83 -14.77
CA CYS A 64 10.30 -1.45 -16.18
C CYS A 64 11.50 -2.01 -16.95
N ASP A 65 12.48 -2.59 -16.28
CA ASP A 65 13.63 -3.26 -16.87
C ASP A 65 13.37 -4.78 -16.94
N HIS A 66 13.25 -5.29 -18.16
CA HIS A 66 12.99 -6.71 -18.41
C HIS A 66 14.08 -7.64 -17.85
N GLU A 67 15.34 -7.21 -17.88
CA GLU A 67 16.47 -8.01 -17.38
C GLU A 67 16.43 -8.07 -15.84
N ALA A 68 16.15 -6.93 -15.17
CA ALA A 68 16.00 -6.91 -13.73
C ALA A 68 14.85 -7.80 -13.26
N VAL A 69 13.69 -7.72 -13.94
CA VAL A 69 12.55 -8.60 -13.68
C VAL A 69 12.92 -10.07 -13.93
N ALA A 70 13.59 -10.39 -15.04
CA ALA A 70 13.98 -11.76 -15.34
C ALA A 70 14.94 -12.34 -14.26
N ARG A 71 15.92 -11.55 -13.80
CA ARG A 71 16.81 -11.96 -12.70
C ARG A 71 16.03 -12.23 -11.40
N ALA A 72 15.08 -11.37 -11.04
CA ALA A 72 14.28 -11.53 -9.83
C ALA A 72 13.36 -12.74 -9.89
N PHE A 73 12.91 -13.16 -11.07
CA PHE A 73 12.02 -14.31 -11.26
C PHE A 73 12.79 -15.63 -11.48
N ALA A 74 14.11 -15.59 -11.74
CA ALA A 74 14.90 -16.78 -12.01
C ALA A 74 14.83 -17.88 -10.92
N PRO A 75 14.73 -17.56 -9.60
CA PRO A 75 14.60 -18.57 -8.56
C PRO A 75 13.29 -19.37 -8.59
N GLY A 76 12.25 -18.86 -9.28
CA GLY A 76 10.89 -19.40 -9.22
C GLY A 76 10.17 -19.07 -7.91
N TRP A 77 8.94 -18.56 -7.98
CA TRP A 77 8.17 -18.13 -6.82
C TRP A 77 6.74 -18.68 -6.84
N ASP A 78 6.31 -19.28 -5.73
CA ASP A 78 4.93 -19.76 -5.59
C ASP A 78 3.94 -18.61 -5.62
N VAL A 79 4.29 -17.49 -4.98
CA VAL A 79 3.45 -16.31 -4.84
C VAL A 79 4.21 -15.06 -5.28
N VAL A 80 3.51 -14.13 -5.93
CA VAL A 80 4.00 -12.77 -6.20
C VAL A 80 3.08 -11.77 -5.49
N LEU A 81 3.65 -10.92 -4.63
CA LEU A 81 2.97 -9.74 -4.08
C LEU A 81 3.51 -8.48 -4.79
N HIS A 82 2.70 -7.94 -5.69
CA HIS A 82 3.09 -6.79 -6.51
C HIS A 82 2.68 -5.47 -5.85
N LEU A 83 3.62 -4.86 -5.11
CA LEU A 83 3.46 -3.55 -4.45
C LEU A 83 4.24 -2.44 -5.16
N ALA A 84 5.22 -2.77 -6.01
CA ALA A 84 6.03 -1.79 -6.72
C ALA A 84 5.15 -0.89 -7.58
N ALA A 85 5.19 0.41 -7.31
CA ALA A 85 4.43 1.43 -8.03
C ALA A 85 4.96 2.84 -7.69
N ARG A 86 4.74 3.80 -8.57
CA ARG A 86 4.73 5.19 -8.19
C ARG A 86 3.40 5.49 -7.51
N ALA A 87 3.44 5.95 -6.26
CA ALA A 87 2.27 6.22 -5.43
C ALA A 87 2.10 7.72 -5.18
N GLY A 88 0.85 8.14 -4.88
CA GLY A 88 0.53 9.53 -4.58
C GLY A 88 -0.27 10.20 -5.70
N VAL A 89 -1.38 10.81 -5.32
CA VAL A 89 -2.31 11.48 -6.24
C VAL A 89 -1.66 12.72 -6.84
N ARG A 90 -1.13 13.62 -6.00
CA ARG A 90 -0.57 14.91 -6.45
C ARG A 90 0.64 14.75 -7.37
N PRO A 91 1.69 13.99 -7.02
CA PRO A 91 2.83 13.79 -7.91
C PRO A 91 2.45 13.15 -9.25
N SER A 92 1.34 12.38 -9.30
CA SER A 92 0.87 11.78 -10.55
C SER A 92 0.34 12.81 -11.55
N ILE A 93 -0.20 13.94 -11.06
CA ILE A 93 -0.68 15.03 -11.90
C ILE A 93 0.51 15.74 -12.57
N GLU A 94 1.61 15.88 -11.83
CA GLU A 94 2.83 16.54 -12.32
C GLU A 94 3.62 15.65 -13.28
N GLN A 95 3.62 14.32 -13.06
CA GLN A 95 4.44 13.37 -13.81
C GLN A 95 3.62 12.17 -14.36
N PRO A 96 2.53 12.39 -15.10
CA PRO A 96 1.62 11.30 -15.50
C PRO A 96 2.30 10.21 -16.34
N GLY A 97 3.26 10.57 -17.19
CA GLY A 97 4.02 9.62 -18.01
C GLY A 97 4.87 8.65 -17.17
N LEU A 98 5.49 9.14 -16.09
CA LEU A 98 6.24 8.29 -15.15
C LEU A 98 5.31 7.27 -14.47
N TYR A 99 4.11 7.70 -14.06
CA TYR A 99 3.13 6.81 -13.45
C TYR A 99 2.60 5.76 -14.44
N ALA A 100 2.30 6.14 -15.68
CA ALA A 100 1.89 5.20 -16.72
C ALA A 100 3.01 4.17 -17.00
N ARG A 101 4.25 4.61 -17.16
CA ARG A 101 5.39 3.72 -17.37
C ARG A 101 5.54 2.73 -16.22
N THR A 102 5.67 3.21 -14.98
CA THR A 102 5.93 2.32 -13.84
C THR A 102 4.73 1.45 -13.51
N ASN A 103 3.52 2.05 -13.37
CA ASN A 103 2.37 1.34 -12.83
C ASN A 103 1.64 0.48 -13.86
N VAL A 104 1.77 0.79 -15.17
CA VAL A 104 1.12 0.02 -16.24
C VAL A 104 2.13 -0.90 -16.92
N LEU A 105 3.16 -0.33 -17.57
CA LEU A 105 4.16 -1.15 -18.26
C LEU A 105 4.93 -2.05 -17.29
N GLY A 106 5.38 -1.51 -16.14
CA GLY A 106 6.04 -2.31 -15.11
C GLY A 106 5.17 -3.46 -14.60
N THR A 107 3.84 -3.23 -14.42
CA THR A 107 2.90 -4.29 -14.03
C THR A 107 2.80 -5.37 -15.11
N VAL A 108 2.77 -5.00 -16.40
CA VAL A 108 2.78 -5.98 -17.51
C VAL A 108 4.04 -6.85 -17.44
N ASN A 109 5.22 -6.26 -17.27
CA ASN A 109 6.47 -7.01 -17.19
C ASN A 109 6.47 -8.03 -16.04
N VAL A 110 5.93 -7.64 -14.88
CA VAL A 110 5.83 -8.52 -13.70
C VAL A 110 4.80 -9.64 -13.91
N LEU A 111 3.64 -9.34 -14.53
CA LEU A 111 2.63 -10.34 -14.89
C LEU A 111 3.17 -11.36 -15.89
N ASP A 112 3.85 -10.89 -16.95
CA ASP A 112 4.49 -11.75 -17.95
C ASP A 112 5.53 -12.70 -17.32
N ALA A 113 6.35 -12.15 -16.41
CA ALA A 113 7.34 -12.96 -15.70
C ALA A 113 6.68 -13.96 -14.74
N ALA A 114 5.58 -13.60 -14.08
CA ALA A 114 4.81 -14.49 -13.22
C ALA A 114 4.22 -15.67 -14.00
N VAL A 115 3.65 -15.40 -15.19
CA VAL A 115 3.11 -16.46 -16.07
C VAL A 115 4.24 -17.37 -16.54
N ARG A 116 5.33 -16.81 -17.07
CA ARG A 116 6.49 -17.61 -17.55
C ARG A 116 7.15 -18.43 -16.45
N GLY A 117 7.21 -17.88 -15.21
CA GLY A 117 7.77 -18.55 -14.04
C GLY A 117 6.86 -19.57 -13.38
N GLY A 118 5.63 -19.77 -13.87
CA GLY A 118 4.67 -20.70 -13.28
C GLY A 118 4.20 -20.32 -11.88
N THR A 119 4.11 -19.02 -11.60
CA THR A 119 3.59 -18.48 -10.32
C THR A 119 2.17 -18.98 -10.07
N LYS A 120 1.93 -19.48 -8.85
CA LYS A 120 0.64 -20.10 -8.46
C LYS A 120 -0.39 -19.10 -7.95
N LYS A 121 0.07 -17.91 -7.51
CA LYS A 121 -0.79 -16.85 -6.98
C LYS A 121 -0.16 -15.48 -7.19
N PHE A 122 -0.93 -14.55 -7.73
CA PHE A 122 -0.53 -13.15 -7.92
C PHE A 122 -1.42 -12.23 -7.08
N LEU A 123 -0.82 -11.43 -6.20
CA LEU A 123 -1.51 -10.43 -5.41
C LEU A 123 -1.15 -9.05 -5.94
N PHE A 124 -2.14 -8.27 -6.34
CA PHE A 124 -1.97 -6.92 -6.89
C PHE A 124 -2.40 -5.85 -5.89
N ALA A 125 -1.50 -4.97 -5.52
CA ALA A 125 -1.81 -3.80 -4.68
C ALA A 125 -2.50 -2.71 -5.52
N SER A 126 -3.82 -2.66 -5.42
CA SER A 126 -4.64 -1.56 -5.91
C SER A 126 -4.81 -0.49 -4.81
N SER A 127 -5.78 0.40 -4.96
CA SER A 127 -5.98 1.55 -4.07
C SER A 127 -7.46 1.93 -4.01
N SER A 128 -7.92 2.45 -2.88
CA SER A 128 -9.25 3.08 -2.76
C SER A 128 -9.46 4.24 -3.73
N SER A 129 -8.40 4.84 -4.27
CA SER A 129 -8.48 5.91 -5.27
C SER A 129 -9.15 5.48 -6.58
N VAL A 130 -9.26 4.16 -6.86
CA VAL A 130 -9.96 3.63 -8.04
C VAL A 130 -11.47 3.93 -8.01
N TYR A 131 -12.05 4.14 -6.83
CA TYR A 131 -13.46 4.49 -6.69
C TYR A 131 -13.80 5.88 -7.25
N GLY A 132 -12.80 6.79 -7.29
CA GLY A 132 -12.93 8.06 -8.00
C GLY A 132 -14.15 8.88 -7.58
N ALA A 133 -15.00 9.23 -8.56
CA ALA A 133 -16.17 10.08 -8.40
C ALA A 133 -17.39 9.40 -7.75
N THR A 134 -17.22 8.29 -7.04
CA THR A 134 -18.31 7.60 -6.32
C THR A 134 -18.67 8.39 -5.08
N GLU A 135 -19.93 8.77 -4.94
CA GLU A 135 -20.47 9.45 -3.75
C GLU A 135 -21.00 8.47 -2.69
N GLU A 136 -21.26 7.23 -3.10
CA GLU A 136 -21.76 6.17 -2.22
C GLU A 136 -20.66 5.65 -1.30
N VAL A 137 -20.84 5.79 0.00
CA VAL A 137 -19.97 5.23 1.03
C VAL A 137 -20.80 4.34 1.98
N PRO A 138 -20.25 3.26 2.55
CA PRO A 138 -18.88 2.75 2.34
C PRO A 138 -18.65 2.21 0.92
N PHE A 139 -17.41 2.33 0.44
CA PHE A 139 -17.02 1.83 -0.89
C PHE A 139 -17.09 0.30 -0.94
N ARG A 140 -17.76 -0.23 -1.95
CA ARG A 140 -17.93 -1.67 -2.18
C ARG A 140 -17.20 -2.13 -3.43
N GLU A 141 -16.65 -3.35 -3.41
CA GLU A 141 -15.90 -3.89 -4.54
C GLU A 141 -16.76 -4.05 -5.80
N ALA A 142 -18.07 -4.29 -5.63
CA ALA A 142 -19.02 -4.39 -6.74
C ALA A 142 -19.41 -3.05 -7.38
N ALA A 143 -19.00 -1.92 -6.79
CA ALA A 143 -19.28 -0.60 -7.36
C ALA A 143 -18.59 -0.43 -8.72
N ALA A 144 -19.33 0.10 -9.68
CA ALA A 144 -18.76 0.40 -10.99
C ALA A 144 -17.70 1.49 -10.89
N LEU A 145 -16.48 1.18 -11.34
CA LEU A 145 -15.40 2.16 -11.41
C LEU A 145 -15.71 3.15 -12.55
N ARG A 146 -16.02 4.39 -12.16
CA ARG A 146 -16.41 5.44 -13.12
C ARG A 146 -15.20 6.34 -13.45
N ARG A 147 -15.33 7.65 -13.27
CA ARG A 147 -14.28 8.64 -13.52
C ARG A 147 -13.29 8.68 -12.36
N THR A 148 -12.01 8.48 -12.65
CA THR A 148 -10.92 8.69 -11.69
C THR A 148 -10.55 10.18 -11.60
N TYR A 149 -10.00 10.59 -10.44
CA TYR A 149 -9.58 11.99 -10.21
C TYR A 149 -8.09 12.23 -10.41
N SER A 150 -7.31 11.20 -10.73
CA SER A 150 -5.87 11.35 -10.92
C SER A 150 -5.28 10.30 -11.87
N PRO A 151 -4.15 10.62 -12.51
CA PRO A 151 -3.38 9.63 -13.27
C PRO A 151 -3.00 8.40 -12.43
N TYR A 152 -2.65 8.57 -11.15
CA TYR A 152 -2.40 7.45 -10.24
C TYR A 152 -3.60 6.51 -10.16
N ALA A 153 -4.79 7.02 -9.89
CA ALA A 153 -6.00 6.21 -9.84
C ALA A 153 -6.27 5.51 -11.17
N ALA A 154 -6.12 6.22 -12.30
CA ALA A 154 -6.27 5.64 -13.64
C ALA A 154 -5.29 4.47 -13.88
N THR A 155 -4.02 4.61 -13.45
CA THR A 155 -3.05 3.51 -13.59
C THR A 155 -3.37 2.31 -12.69
N LYS A 156 -3.98 2.52 -11.52
CA LYS A 156 -4.43 1.41 -10.65
C LYS A 156 -5.63 0.69 -11.27
N VAL A 157 -6.60 1.41 -11.84
CA VAL A 157 -7.70 0.80 -12.61
C VAL A 157 -7.15 -0.01 -13.79
N ALA A 158 -6.20 0.53 -14.55
CA ALA A 158 -5.55 -0.19 -15.63
C ALA A 158 -4.87 -1.49 -15.15
N GLY A 159 -4.19 -1.43 -14.01
CA GLY A 159 -3.57 -2.60 -13.38
C GLY A 159 -4.59 -3.68 -12.99
N GLU A 160 -5.76 -3.31 -12.43
CA GLU A 160 -6.84 -4.25 -12.13
C GLU A 160 -7.36 -4.94 -13.40
N GLN A 161 -7.53 -4.18 -14.51
CA GLN A 161 -7.98 -4.74 -15.78
C GLN A 161 -6.93 -5.69 -16.39
N LEU A 162 -5.65 -5.33 -16.36
CA LEU A 162 -4.56 -6.22 -16.77
C LEU A 162 -4.56 -7.51 -15.94
N CYS A 163 -4.66 -7.43 -14.64
CA CYS A 163 -4.76 -8.58 -13.75
C CYS A 163 -5.94 -9.50 -14.12
N SER A 164 -7.13 -8.93 -14.37
CA SER A 164 -8.30 -9.68 -14.82
C SER A 164 -8.05 -10.38 -16.16
N THR A 165 -7.42 -9.68 -17.10
CA THR A 165 -7.08 -10.21 -18.42
C THR A 165 -6.10 -11.38 -18.32
N TYR A 166 -5.03 -11.25 -17.50
CA TYR A 166 -4.05 -12.34 -17.29
C TYR A 166 -4.66 -13.55 -16.58
N ALA A 167 -5.55 -13.32 -15.62
CA ALA A 167 -6.30 -14.41 -14.98
C ALA A 167 -7.14 -15.19 -15.98
N HIS A 168 -7.78 -14.49 -16.94
CA HIS A 168 -8.60 -15.10 -17.98
C HIS A 168 -7.77 -15.82 -19.04
N LEU A 169 -6.75 -15.15 -19.62
CA LEU A 169 -5.99 -15.67 -20.75
C LEU A 169 -4.98 -16.76 -20.37
N HIS A 170 -4.36 -16.62 -19.19
CA HIS A 170 -3.26 -17.48 -18.77
C HIS A 170 -3.60 -18.39 -17.58
N GLY A 171 -4.82 -18.27 -17.04
CA GLY A 171 -5.21 -19.05 -15.86
C GLY A 171 -4.45 -18.68 -14.60
N LEU A 172 -3.73 -17.55 -14.56
CA LEU A 172 -3.00 -17.07 -13.38
C LEU A 172 -3.99 -16.68 -12.28
N PRO A 173 -3.99 -17.33 -11.10
CA PRO A 173 -4.86 -16.93 -10.01
C PRO A 173 -4.45 -15.55 -9.47
N VAL A 174 -5.34 -14.56 -9.55
CA VAL A 174 -5.07 -13.18 -9.13
C VAL A 174 -6.04 -12.72 -8.05
N VAL A 175 -5.51 -12.08 -7.01
CA VAL A 175 -6.28 -11.34 -6.02
C VAL A 175 -5.85 -9.88 -6.03
N VAL A 176 -6.80 -8.99 -6.26
CA VAL A 176 -6.62 -7.54 -6.21
C VAL A 176 -6.97 -7.05 -4.80
N LEU A 177 -6.08 -6.26 -4.21
CA LEU A 177 -6.24 -5.69 -2.88
C LEU A 177 -6.32 -4.16 -2.98
N ARG A 178 -7.49 -3.59 -2.77
CA ARG A 178 -7.71 -2.14 -2.72
C ARG A 178 -7.39 -1.64 -1.33
N PHE A 179 -6.16 -1.15 -1.15
CA PHE A 179 -5.73 -0.56 0.12
C PHE A 179 -6.37 0.81 0.34
N PHE A 180 -6.84 1.03 1.57
CA PHE A 180 -7.24 2.34 2.06
C PHE A 180 -6.01 3.07 2.64
N THR A 181 -6.20 4.08 3.49
CA THR A 181 -5.07 4.90 3.93
C THR A 181 -4.24 4.16 4.99
N VAL A 182 -3.17 3.50 4.55
CA VAL A 182 -2.30 2.71 5.43
C VAL A 182 -1.36 3.60 6.23
N TYR A 183 -1.25 3.34 7.54
CA TYR A 183 -0.32 4.02 8.44
C TYR A 183 0.36 3.04 9.40
N GLY A 184 1.45 3.49 10.05
CA GLY A 184 2.19 2.70 11.03
C GLY A 184 3.70 2.89 10.92
N PRO A 185 4.51 2.19 11.73
CA PRO A 185 5.96 2.20 11.69
C PRO A 185 6.50 1.99 10.29
N GLY A 186 7.53 2.72 9.88
CA GLY A 186 8.07 2.66 8.52
C GLY A 186 7.30 3.45 7.47
N GLN A 187 6.23 4.16 7.85
CA GLN A 187 5.46 4.98 6.90
C GLN A 187 6.33 6.02 6.20
N ARG A 188 6.09 6.17 4.90
CA ARG A 188 6.82 7.12 4.06
C ARG A 188 6.71 8.57 4.57
N PRO A 189 7.79 9.36 4.44
CA PRO A 189 7.84 10.74 4.98
C PRO A 189 6.93 11.73 4.25
N ASP A 190 6.46 11.42 3.04
CA ASP A 190 5.55 12.25 2.24
C ASP A 190 4.08 12.17 2.69
N LEU A 191 3.72 11.22 3.56
CA LEU A 191 2.34 11.02 4.02
C LEU A 191 1.98 11.91 5.23
N ALA A 192 0.69 12.20 5.37
CA ALA A 192 0.18 13.20 6.32
C ALA A 192 0.58 12.91 7.78
N ILE A 193 0.39 11.66 8.25
CA ILE A 193 0.73 11.30 9.64
C ILE A 193 2.21 11.55 9.93
N HIS A 194 3.10 11.15 9.01
CA HIS A 194 4.53 11.37 9.17
C HIS A 194 4.88 12.86 9.16
N LYS A 195 4.33 13.64 8.22
CA LYS A 195 4.54 15.09 8.13
C LYS A 195 4.06 15.83 9.38
N PHE A 196 2.85 15.49 9.84
CA PHE A 196 2.25 16.13 11.02
C PHE A 196 3.02 15.77 12.29
N THR A 197 3.37 14.50 12.47
CA THR A 197 4.17 14.08 13.63
C THR A 197 5.49 14.82 13.67
N ARG A 198 6.23 14.91 12.56
CA ARG A 198 7.50 15.64 12.49
C ARG A 198 7.31 17.12 12.81
N ALA A 199 6.33 17.78 12.20
CA ALA A 199 6.11 19.20 12.42
C ALA A 199 5.70 19.51 13.85
N ILE A 200 4.82 18.68 14.45
CA ILE A 200 4.39 18.85 15.84
C ILE A 200 5.55 18.60 16.80
N ASP A 201 6.35 17.55 16.60
CA ASP A 201 7.51 17.22 17.44
C ASP A 201 8.57 18.33 17.40
N GLU A 202 8.80 18.93 16.22
CA GLU A 202 9.71 20.07 16.02
C GLU A 202 9.09 21.43 16.42
N GLY A 203 7.78 21.51 16.72
CA GLY A 203 7.08 22.75 17.05
C GLY A 203 6.83 23.65 15.83
N ARG A 204 6.85 23.10 14.63
CA ARG A 204 6.55 23.81 13.37
C ARG A 204 5.06 23.77 13.04
N PRO A 205 4.53 24.76 12.29
CA PRO A 205 3.15 24.74 11.83
C PRO A 205 2.84 23.54 10.93
N ILE A 206 1.61 23.03 11.05
CA ILE A 206 1.03 22.04 10.12
C ILE A 206 -0.01 22.72 9.23
N ALA A 207 0.01 22.42 7.93
CA ALA A 207 -0.98 22.89 6.99
C ALA A 207 -2.25 22.05 7.09
N GLN A 208 -3.35 22.63 7.57
CA GLN A 208 -4.68 22.05 7.57
C GLN A 208 -5.49 22.61 6.41
N TYR A 209 -5.82 21.77 5.43
CA TYR A 209 -6.70 22.15 4.33
C TYR A 209 -8.17 21.99 4.74
N GLY A 210 -8.97 23.02 4.46
CA GLY A 210 -10.38 23.07 4.85
C GLY A 210 -10.59 23.23 6.36
N ASP A 211 -11.77 22.85 6.81
CA ASP A 211 -12.19 22.97 8.21
C ASP A 211 -11.72 21.79 9.11
N GLY A 212 -11.10 20.77 8.52
CA GLY A 212 -10.63 19.57 9.24
C GLY A 212 -11.69 18.48 9.43
N THR A 213 -12.89 18.63 8.86
CA THR A 213 -13.98 17.63 8.96
C THR A 213 -13.83 16.49 7.97
N SER A 214 -12.96 16.60 6.96
CA SER A 214 -12.72 15.54 5.99
C SER A 214 -12.31 14.24 6.69
N ARG A 215 -12.93 13.11 6.29
CA ARG A 215 -12.77 11.81 6.97
C ARG A 215 -12.04 10.80 6.09
N ARG A 216 -11.17 10.01 6.70
CA ARG A 216 -10.43 8.93 6.01
C ARG A 216 -10.48 7.65 6.83
N ASP A 217 -10.51 6.54 6.12
CA ASP A 217 -10.27 5.21 6.67
C ASP A 217 -8.76 5.02 6.81
N TYR A 218 -8.27 5.18 8.04
CA TYR A 218 -6.86 4.96 8.38
C TYR A 218 -6.69 3.55 8.93
N THR A 219 -5.94 2.73 8.22
CA THR A 219 -5.75 1.32 8.54
C THR A 219 -4.31 1.06 8.97
N TYR A 220 -4.12 0.41 10.11
CA TYR A 220 -2.79 0.08 10.61
C TYR A 220 -2.09 -0.96 9.73
N VAL A 221 -0.78 -0.82 9.55
CA VAL A 221 -0.03 -1.63 8.59
C VAL A 221 -0.07 -3.14 8.88
N ASP A 222 -0.05 -3.55 10.15
CA ASP A 222 -0.11 -4.97 10.50
C ASP A 222 -1.48 -5.58 10.17
N ASP A 223 -2.57 -4.80 10.28
CA ASP A 223 -3.89 -5.23 9.85
C ASP A 223 -3.95 -5.41 8.32
N ILE A 224 -3.35 -4.49 7.57
CA ILE A 224 -3.21 -4.64 6.10
C ILE A 224 -2.44 -5.91 5.75
N VAL A 225 -1.32 -6.16 6.43
CA VAL A 225 -0.49 -7.35 6.18
C VAL A 225 -1.21 -8.65 6.56
N GLN A 226 -2.07 -8.62 7.60
CA GLN A 226 -2.97 -9.72 7.93
C GLN A 226 -3.94 -10.02 6.78
N GLY A 227 -4.52 -8.99 6.15
CA GLY A 227 -5.36 -9.13 4.97
C GLY A 227 -4.61 -9.69 3.75
N VAL A 228 -3.39 -9.21 3.50
CA VAL A 228 -2.49 -9.76 2.47
C VAL A 228 -2.24 -11.25 2.71
N ARG A 229 -1.97 -11.63 3.97
CA ARG A 229 -1.74 -13.03 4.35
C ARG A 229 -2.97 -13.91 4.07
N GLY A 230 -4.17 -13.43 4.39
CA GLY A 230 -5.41 -14.14 4.05
C GLY A 230 -5.62 -14.29 2.54
N ALA A 231 -5.25 -13.29 1.76
CA ALA A 231 -5.38 -13.31 0.31
C ALA A 231 -4.46 -14.34 -0.37
N VAL A 232 -3.29 -14.64 0.21
CA VAL A 232 -2.38 -15.68 -0.29
C VAL A 232 -3.07 -17.05 -0.30
N ASP A 233 -3.86 -17.36 0.72
CA ASP A 233 -4.53 -18.66 0.86
C ASP A 233 -5.93 -18.70 0.22
N TYR A 234 -6.41 -17.60 -0.37
CA TYR A 234 -7.71 -17.53 -1.04
C TYR A 234 -7.72 -18.34 -2.34
N THR A 235 -8.70 -19.27 -2.48
CA THR A 235 -8.79 -20.19 -3.62
C THR A 235 -10.19 -20.31 -4.25
N ARG A 236 -11.17 -19.48 -3.81
CA ARG A 236 -12.57 -19.62 -4.26
C ARG A 236 -12.81 -19.14 -5.69
N SER A 237 -11.92 -18.28 -6.22
CA SER A 237 -12.04 -17.75 -7.57
C SER A 237 -10.64 -17.54 -8.17
N ASN A 238 -10.54 -17.61 -9.50
CA ASN A 238 -9.31 -17.32 -10.22
C ASN A 238 -8.99 -15.81 -10.32
N TYR A 239 -10.00 -14.96 -10.18
CA TYR A 239 -9.85 -13.50 -10.09
C TYR A 239 -10.84 -12.96 -9.07
N ASP A 240 -10.36 -12.19 -8.11
CA ASP A 240 -11.22 -11.51 -7.15
C ASP A 240 -10.60 -10.19 -6.66
N VAL A 241 -11.45 -9.31 -6.12
CA VAL A 241 -11.08 -7.98 -5.61
C VAL A 241 -11.55 -7.86 -4.17
N PHE A 242 -10.71 -7.31 -3.28
CA PHE A 242 -11.02 -7.08 -1.88
C PHE A 242 -10.59 -5.69 -1.42
N ASN A 243 -11.47 -5.04 -0.66
CA ASN A 243 -11.11 -3.87 0.11
C ASN A 243 -10.36 -4.27 1.38
N LEU A 244 -9.22 -3.62 1.64
CA LEU A 244 -8.53 -3.71 2.92
C LEU A 244 -8.46 -2.32 3.55
N GLY A 245 -9.31 -2.11 4.54
CA GLY A 245 -9.50 -0.88 5.30
C GLY A 245 -9.85 -1.19 6.75
N GLU A 246 -9.98 -0.17 7.59
CA GLU A 246 -10.43 -0.30 8.97
C GLU A 246 -11.96 -0.44 9.07
N SER A 247 -12.68 0.04 8.03
CA SER A 247 -14.14 0.17 8.01
C SER A 247 -14.69 1.16 9.05
N GLU A 248 -13.82 2.05 9.54
CA GLU A 248 -14.15 3.20 10.37
C GLU A 248 -13.43 4.44 9.83
N THR A 249 -14.00 5.60 10.08
CA THR A 249 -13.39 6.84 9.59
C THR A 249 -12.94 7.72 10.73
N THR A 250 -11.78 8.36 10.55
CA THR A 250 -11.26 9.38 11.45
C THR A 250 -11.21 10.71 10.71
N SER A 251 -11.70 11.79 11.31
CA SER A 251 -11.57 13.14 10.75
C SER A 251 -10.14 13.66 10.87
N LEU A 252 -9.80 14.68 10.08
CA LEU A 252 -8.48 15.31 10.18
C LEU A 252 -8.23 15.92 11.56
N VAL A 253 -9.26 16.52 12.18
CA VAL A 253 -9.15 17.06 13.55
C VAL A 253 -8.91 15.96 14.58
N GLU A 254 -9.63 14.83 14.50
CA GLU A 254 -9.42 13.68 15.38
C GLU A 254 -8.01 13.11 15.21
N LEU A 255 -7.53 13.00 13.97
CA LEU A 255 -6.17 12.53 13.69
C LEU A 255 -5.10 13.45 14.29
N ILE A 256 -5.24 14.78 14.11
CA ILE A 256 -4.30 15.76 14.68
C ILE A 256 -4.31 15.63 16.21
N GLY A 257 -5.48 15.52 16.84
CA GLY A 257 -5.61 15.35 18.27
C GLY A 257 -4.91 14.08 18.79
N ALA A 258 -5.02 12.95 18.06
CA ALA A 258 -4.33 11.72 18.40
C ALA A 258 -2.79 11.87 18.30
N ILE A 259 -2.30 12.58 17.27
CA ILE A 259 -0.86 12.85 17.14
C ILE A 259 -0.36 13.79 18.25
N GLU A 260 -1.11 14.87 18.56
CA GLU A 260 -0.78 15.76 19.67
C GLU A 260 -0.62 15.02 21.00
N GLN A 261 -1.57 14.12 21.29
CA GLN A 261 -1.55 13.31 22.50
C GLN A 261 -0.33 12.40 22.55
N ALA A 262 -0.01 11.72 21.44
CA ALA A 262 1.11 10.79 21.36
C ALA A 262 2.48 11.51 21.39
N VAL A 263 2.60 12.67 20.75
CA VAL A 263 3.80 13.49 20.76
C VAL A 263 3.99 14.21 22.11
N GLY A 264 2.88 14.56 22.79
CA GLY A 264 2.88 15.34 24.03
C GLY A 264 2.98 16.86 23.79
N ARG A 265 2.65 17.34 22.60
CA ARG A 265 2.71 18.76 22.22
C ARG A 265 1.50 19.14 21.36
N LYS A 266 0.98 20.37 21.54
CA LYS A 266 -0.08 20.91 20.70
C LYS A 266 0.44 21.35 19.35
N ALA A 267 -0.36 21.08 18.29
CA ALA A 267 -0.08 21.53 16.95
C ALA A 267 -0.27 23.04 16.80
N VAL A 268 0.62 23.67 16.07
CA VAL A 268 0.38 25.02 15.51
C VAL A 268 -0.28 24.83 14.16
N ILE A 269 -1.57 25.20 14.04
CA ILE A 269 -2.36 24.94 12.83
C ILE A 269 -2.39 26.17 11.94
N GLU A 270 -1.91 26.01 10.69
CA GLU A 270 -2.09 26.96 9.61
C GLU A 270 -3.25 26.48 8.72
N ARG A 271 -4.37 27.20 8.76
CA ARG A 271 -5.55 26.84 7.96
C ARG A 271 -5.40 27.35 6.53
N LEU A 272 -5.57 26.46 5.57
CA LEU A 272 -5.53 26.74 4.14
C LEU A 272 -6.87 26.40 3.49
N PRO A 273 -7.21 27.01 2.34
CA PRO A 273 -8.41 26.68 1.58
C PRO A 273 -8.48 25.20 1.21
N ASP A 274 -9.69 24.69 0.98
CA ASP A 274 -9.92 23.34 0.47
C ASP A 274 -9.13 23.11 -0.82
N GLN A 275 -8.62 21.88 -0.96
CA GLN A 275 -7.88 21.49 -2.16
C GLN A 275 -8.82 20.88 -3.19
N PRO A 276 -8.75 21.32 -4.46
CA PRO A 276 -9.53 20.71 -5.53
C PRO A 276 -9.26 19.20 -5.63
N GLY A 277 -10.34 18.41 -5.69
CA GLY A 277 -10.25 16.96 -5.83
C GLY A 277 -10.14 16.17 -4.52
N ASP A 278 -10.12 16.81 -3.36
CA ASP A 278 -10.20 16.11 -2.09
C ASP A 278 -11.65 15.57 -1.87
N MET A 279 -11.73 14.28 -1.53
CA MET A 279 -13.00 13.62 -1.19
C MET A 279 -13.41 13.99 0.24
N PRO A 280 -14.71 14.28 0.52
CA PRO A 280 -15.21 14.54 1.88
C PRO A 280 -14.97 13.36 2.83
N ALA A 281 -15.23 12.15 2.34
CA ALA A 281 -15.01 10.92 3.10
C ALA A 281 -14.56 9.77 2.20
N THR A 282 -13.71 8.90 2.74
CA THR A 282 -13.39 7.61 2.11
C THR A 282 -13.38 6.55 3.19
N TRP A 283 -14.20 5.49 3.01
CA TRP A 283 -14.13 4.35 3.90
C TRP A 283 -14.58 3.04 3.22
N ALA A 284 -14.01 1.92 3.67
CA ALA A 284 -14.21 0.61 3.11
C ALA A 284 -15.46 -0.09 3.64
N ASP A 285 -16.24 -0.73 2.76
CA ASP A 285 -16.95 -1.94 3.15
C ASP A 285 -15.96 -3.12 3.07
N ILE A 286 -15.68 -3.74 4.20
CA ILE A 286 -14.76 -4.88 4.32
C ILE A 286 -15.49 -6.21 4.55
N SER A 287 -16.79 -6.25 4.40
CA SER A 287 -17.62 -7.44 4.68
C SER A 287 -17.16 -8.65 3.87
N LYS A 288 -16.79 -8.43 2.61
CA LYS A 288 -16.25 -9.47 1.73
C LYS A 288 -14.90 -10.01 2.20
N ALA A 289 -13.97 -9.13 2.57
CA ALA A 289 -12.67 -9.50 3.09
C ALA A 289 -12.79 -10.25 4.43
N ARG A 290 -13.68 -9.80 5.31
CA ARG A 290 -13.99 -10.51 6.56
C ARG A 290 -14.47 -11.93 6.31
N LEU A 291 -15.45 -12.10 5.41
CA LEU A 291 -16.05 -13.40 5.13
C LEU A 291 -15.08 -14.36 4.42
N LEU A 292 -14.29 -13.87 3.46
CA LEU A 292 -13.57 -14.73 2.53
C LEU A 292 -12.07 -14.83 2.81
N LEU A 293 -11.47 -13.82 3.46
CA LEU A 293 -10.05 -13.80 3.82
C LEU A 293 -9.81 -13.94 5.32
N GLY A 294 -10.87 -13.93 6.16
CA GLY A 294 -10.73 -13.85 7.62
C GLY A 294 -10.14 -12.52 8.09
N TYR A 295 -10.26 -11.46 7.27
CA TYR A 295 -9.71 -10.14 7.56
C TYR A 295 -10.40 -9.49 8.75
N GLN A 296 -9.64 -9.13 9.77
CA GLN A 296 -10.14 -8.52 11.01
C GLN A 296 -9.18 -7.42 11.47
N PRO A 297 -9.32 -6.19 10.96
CA PRO A 297 -8.53 -5.07 11.45
C PRO A 297 -8.87 -4.81 12.93
N ARG A 298 -7.86 -4.62 13.76
CA ARG A 298 -8.00 -4.51 15.23
C ARG A 298 -7.36 -3.27 15.80
N THR A 299 -6.39 -2.67 15.10
CA THR A 299 -5.59 -1.57 15.64
C THR A 299 -6.23 -0.23 15.33
N LYS A 300 -6.93 0.32 16.29
CA LYS A 300 -7.56 1.66 16.17
C LYS A 300 -6.52 2.77 16.13
N ILE A 301 -6.93 3.95 15.62
CA ILE A 301 -6.05 5.11 15.48
C ILE A 301 -5.41 5.51 16.83
N ALA A 302 -6.17 5.42 17.92
CA ALA A 302 -5.71 5.72 19.27
C ALA A 302 -4.59 4.79 19.76
N GLU A 303 -4.50 3.57 19.22
CA GLU A 303 -3.45 2.60 19.55
C GLU A 303 -2.29 2.65 18.55
N GLY A 304 -2.59 2.86 17.27
CA GLY A 304 -1.60 2.82 16.20
C GLY A 304 -0.74 4.09 16.13
N ILE A 305 -1.30 5.28 16.44
CA ILE A 305 -0.55 6.53 16.43
C ILE A 305 0.57 6.54 17.47
N PRO A 306 0.37 6.14 18.75
CA PRO A 306 1.48 6.00 19.69
C PRO A 306 2.61 5.10 19.19
N LYS A 307 2.30 3.93 18.61
CA LYS A 307 3.30 3.01 18.03
C LYS A 307 4.08 3.67 16.88
N PHE A 308 3.38 4.47 16.05
CA PHE A 308 4.03 5.21 14.98
C PHE A 308 4.98 6.28 15.54
N VAL A 309 4.57 7.05 16.56
CA VAL A 309 5.38 8.12 17.18
C VAL A 309 6.60 7.54 17.87
N GLU A 310 6.47 6.41 18.56
CA GLU A 310 7.60 5.70 19.19
C GLU A 310 8.64 5.29 18.13
N TRP A 311 8.18 4.65 17.04
CA TRP A 311 9.04 4.31 15.92
C TRP A 311 9.68 5.56 15.29
N PHE A 312 8.91 6.62 15.06
CA PHE A 312 9.40 7.86 14.46
C PHE A 312 10.57 8.44 15.26
N ARG A 313 10.44 8.53 16.58
CA ARG A 313 11.50 9.03 17.45
C ARG A 313 12.74 8.13 17.45
N SER A 314 12.57 6.81 17.47
CA SER A 314 13.68 5.87 17.41
C SER A 314 14.41 5.87 16.06
N ALA A 315 13.72 6.17 14.97
CA ALA A 315 14.29 6.21 13.63
C ALA A 315 14.96 7.55 13.28
N THR A 316 14.67 8.62 14.05
CA THR A 316 15.21 9.98 13.84
C THR A 316 16.24 10.38 14.89
N ALA A 317 16.39 9.62 15.97
CA ALA A 317 17.46 9.73 16.98
C ALA A 317 18.77 9.15 16.42
#